data_ac45018499e1aa471766d8d269e5cca8
#
_entry.id   ac45018499e1aa471766d8d269e5cca8
#
_cell.length_a   1.000
_cell.length_b   1.000
_cell.length_c   1.000
_cell.angle_alpha   90.00
_cell.angle_beta   90.00
_cell.angle_gamma   90.00
#
_symmetry.space_group_name_H-M   'P 1'
#
loop_
_entity.id
_entity.type
_entity.pdbx_description
1 polymer ?
#
loop_
_entity_poly.entity_id
_entity_poly.type
_entity_poly.pdbx_seq_one_letter_code
_entity_poly.pdbx_strand_id
1 'polypeptide(L)'
;MSEKLVKFPPKTSEQRLIAEVWFLFIMIIVIAIFGQFASLDVTFTMIISVFFLINITLRFLTINEKGDWIFFLLGVIGGGGNDLLSMINGVYNYTSITIIPLLSGLMPLWMIIFWGQIFLLFRKIFNLSWCKGVEFKKNGELINGWVDKKLIFDICMIVILRIIIYNTYSLDFWIPALFFAIGVGIRFVIFPPKRNEIFIIVILPYAFLFEALMVVFGLYIYFNPLPILLIPLWLCIWWIFLVPIFLKEIFDRIEYHLKEKGKS
;
A
#
# COMPACT_ATOMS: atom_id res chain seq x y z
N MET A 1 -28.55 -14.05 -14.66
CA MET A 1 -27.24 -13.59 -14.14
C MET A 1 -26.38 -14.82 -13.90
N SER A 2 -25.57 -15.19 -14.90
CA SER A 2 -24.85 -16.47 -14.93
C SER A 2 -23.71 -16.48 -13.91
N GLU A 3 -23.65 -17.55 -13.12
CA GLU A 3 -22.57 -17.90 -12.19
C GLU A 3 -21.20 -17.89 -12.87
N LYS A 4 -20.51 -16.76 -12.82
CA LYS A 4 -19.08 -16.72 -13.06
C LYS A 4 -18.35 -17.03 -11.75
N LEU A 5 -18.56 -18.22 -11.19
CA LEU A 5 -17.71 -18.77 -10.15
C LEU A 5 -16.25 -18.71 -10.65
N VAL A 6 -15.38 -18.19 -9.81
CA VAL A 6 -13.95 -18.10 -10.11
C VAL A 6 -13.41 -19.51 -10.35
N LYS A 7 -13.18 -19.84 -11.63
CA LYS A 7 -12.51 -21.12 -11.99
C LYS A 7 -11.04 -20.99 -11.61
N PHE A 8 -10.55 -21.82 -10.71
CA PHE A 8 -9.14 -21.91 -10.39
C PHE A 8 -8.39 -22.77 -11.40
N PRO A 9 -7.19 -22.36 -11.85
CA PRO A 9 -6.58 -21.07 -11.65
C PRO A 9 -7.28 -19.95 -12.44
N PRO A 10 -7.32 -18.70 -11.90
CA PRO A 10 -7.99 -17.58 -12.55
C PRO A 10 -7.30 -17.22 -13.88
N LYS A 11 -8.10 -17.13 -14.96
CA LYS A 11 -7.59 -16.91 -16.32
C LYS A 11 -7.58 -15.43 -16.73
N THR A 12 -8.56 -14.65 -16.27
CA THR A 12 -8.68 -13.22 -16.61
C THR A 12 -8.10 -12.31 -15.54
N SER A 13 -7.80 -11.05 -15.89
CA SER A 13 -7.31 -10.04 -14.93
C SER A 13 -8.33 -9.75 -13.83
N GLU A 14 -9.62 -9.75 -14.16
CA GLU A 14 -10.71 -9.54 -13.20
C GLU A 14 -10.82 -10.71 -12.22
N GLN A 15 -10.72 -11.95 -12.70
CA GLN A 15 -10.74 -13.13 -11.84
C GLN A 15 -9.55 -13.15 -10.88
N ARG A 16 -8.39 -12.72 -11.34
CA ARG A 16 -7.18 -12.60 -10.50
C ARG A 16 -7.33 -11.51 -9.44
N LEU A 17 -7.91 -10.37 -9.81
CA LEU A 17 -8.23 -9.32 -8.85
C LEU A 17 -9.21 -9.82 -7.79
N ILE A 18 -10.29 -10.50 -8.18
CA ILE A 18 -11.26 -11.07 -7.25
C ILE A 18 -10.59 -12.05 -6.28
N ALA A 19 -9.73 -12.94 -6.79
CA ALA A 19 -8.99 -13.88 -5.95
C ALA A 19 -8.06 -13.14 -4.97
N GLU A 20 -7.36 -12.09 -5.41
CA GLU A 20 -6.48 -11.27 -4.57
C GLU A 20 -7.28 -10.55 -3.46
N VAL A 21 -8.46 -10.03 -3.80
CA VAL A 21 -9.38 -9.43 -2.83
C VAL A 21 -9.83 -10.45 -1.78
N TRP A 22 -10.10 -11.70 -2.16
CA TRP A 22 -10.45 -12.75 -1.22
C TRP A 22 -9.30 -13.08 -0.24
N PHE A 23 -8.06 -13.18 -0.73
CA PHE A 23 -6.91 -13.39 0.15
C PHE A 23 -6.73 -12.25 1.15
N LEU A 24 -6.89 -10.99 0.70
CA LEU A 24 -6.85 -9.83 1.57
C LEU A 24 -8.02 -9.83 2.58
N PHE A 25 -9.23 -10.17 2.12
CA PHE A 25 -10.42 -10.20 2.96
C PHE A 25 -10.30 -11.22 4.10
N ILE A 26 -9.73 -12.39 3.83
CA ILE A 26 -9.43 -13.39 4.87
C ILE A 26 -8.48 -12.80 5.93
N MET A 27 -7.43 -12.08 5.52
CA MET A 27 -6.52 -11.40 6.46
C MET A 27 -7.26 -10.38 7.31
N ILE A 28 -8.17 -9.58 6.72
CA ILE A 28 -8.99 -8.59 7.44
C ILE A 28 -9.88 -9.27 8.48
N ILE A 29 -10.52 -10.40 8.13
CA ILE A 29 -11.35 -11.17 9.09
C ILE A 29 -10.51 -11.65 10.28
N VAL A 30 -9.31 -12.18 10.02
CA VAL A 30 -8.40 -12.63 11.10
C VAL A 30 -8.02 -11.47 12.00
N ILE A 31 -7.71 -10.31 11.44
CA ILE A 31 -7.44 -9.08 12.20
C ILE A 31 -8.68 -8.67 13.02
N ALA A 32 -9.87 -8.65 12.42
CA ALA A 32 -11.09 -8.25 13.09
C ALA A 32 -11.42 -9.14 14.30
N ILE A 33 -11.10 -10.44 14.21
CA ILE A 33 -11.34 -11.41 15.29
C ILE A 33 -10.27 -11.31 16.39
N PHE A 34 -9.00 -11.24 16.03
CA PHE A 34 -7.90 -11.39 16.96
C PHE A 34 -7.12 -10.10 17.26
N GLY A 35 -7.32 -9.03 16.46
CA GLY A 35 -6.53 -7.79 16.57
C GLY A 35 -6.60 -7.12 17.92
N GLN A 36 -7.82 -7.02 18.51
CA GLN A 36 -8.02 -6.42 19.83
C GLN A 36 -7.27 -7.18 20.95
N PHE A 37 -7.16 -8.48 20.82
CA PHE A 37 -6.49 -9.33 21.80
C PHE A 37 -4.97 -9.32 21.66
N ALA A 38 -4.45 -8.92 20.48
CA ALA A 38 -3.02 -8.88 20.22
C ALA A 38 -2.27 -7.81 21.05
N SER A 39 -2.99 -6.85 21.62
CA SER A 39 -2.45 -5.89 22.59
C SER A 39 -2.38 -6.45 24.03
N LEU A 40 -3.14 -7.52 24.31
CA LEU A 40 -3.24 -8.11 25.63
C LEU A 40 -2.31 -9.32 25.81
N ASP A 41 -2.14 -10.12 24.75
CA ASP A 41 -1.34 -11.33 24.79
C ASP A 41 -0.62 -11.56 23.45
N VAL A 42 0.68 -11.79 23.53
CA VAL A 42 1.56 -12.08 22.39
C VAL A 42 1.10 -13.29 21.56
N THR A 43 0.40 -14.22 22.18
CA THR A 43 -0.15 -15.41 21.52
C THR A 43 -1.05 -15.02 20.35
N PHE A 44 -1.87 -13.98 20.48
CA PHE A 44 -2.73 -13.51 19.40
C PHE A 44 -1.94 -12.88 18.26
N THR A 45 -0.87 -12.14 18.55
CA THR A 45 0.06 -11.66 17.53
C THR A 45 0.70 -12.82 16.76
N MET A 46 1.07 -13.91 17.44
CA MET A 46 1.60 -15.12 16.81
C MET A 46 0.53 -15.80 15.93
N ILE A 47 -0.69 -15.95 16.44
CA ILE A 47 -1.81 -16.54 15.67
C ILE A 47 -2.04 -15.76 14.38
N ILE A 48 -2.18 -14.43 14.44
CA ILE A 48 -2.36 -13.59 13.26
C ILE A 48 -1.19 -13.78 12.28
N SER A 49 0.06 -13.77 12.77
CA SER A 49 1.25 -13.93 11.94
C SER A 49 1.29 -15.28 11.24
N VAL A 50 0.95 -16.38 11.93
CA VAL A 50 0.91 -17.73 11.35
C VAL A 50 -0.20 -17.82 10.28
N PHE A 51 -1.39 -17.31 10.57
CA PHE A 51 -2.48 -17.25 9.59
C PHE A 51 -2.09 -16.47 8.33
N PHE A 52 -1.39 -15.35 8.50
CA PHE A 52 -0.94 -14.55 7.36
C PHE A 52 0.13 -15.28 6.54
N LEU A 53 1.06 -15.98 7.19
CA LEU A 53 2.05 -16.82 6.50
C LEU A 53 1.38 -17.95 5.71
N ILE A 54 0.40 -18.61 6.29
CA ILE A 54 -0.39 -19.65 5.60
C ILE A 54 -1.15 -19.03 4.43
N ASN A 55 -1.84 -17.92 4.65
CA ASN A 55 -2.63 -17.24 3.61
C ASN A 55 -1.76 -16.84 2.41
N ILE A 56 -0.62 -16.17 2.66
CA ILE A 56 0.27 -15.74 1.57
C ILE A 56 0.93 -16.93 0.86
N THR A 57 1.24 -18.00 1.59
CA THR A 57 1.75 -19.24 1.00
C THR A 57 0.72 -19.87 0.07
N LEU A 58 -0.53 -20.01 0.52
CA LEU A 58 -1.63 -20.52 -0.31
C LEU A 58 -1.87 -19.63 -1.52
N ARG A 59 -1.80 -18.32 -1.36
CA ARG A 59 -1.89 -17.37 -2.46
C ARG A 59 -0.80 -17.60 -3.50
N PHE A 60 0.46 -17.78 -3.10
CA PHE A 60 1.56 -18.05 -4.04
C PHE A 60 1.43 -19.43 -4.71
N LEU A 61 0.86 -20.43 -4.03
CA LEU A 61 0.63 -21.75 -4.60
C LEU A 61 -0.54 -21.77 -5.60
N THR A 62 -1.54 -20.90 -5.45
CA THR A 62 -2.80 -20.98 -6.22
C THR A 62 -2.91 -19.98 -7.35
N ILE A 63 -2.45 -18.74 -7.17
CA ILE A 63 -2.65 -17.62 -8.12
C ILE A 63 -1.37 -16.88 -8.51
N ASN A 64 -0.21 -17.49 -8.27
CA ASN A 64 1.07 -16.88 -8.55
C ASN A 64 1.25 -16.48 -10.03
N GLU A 65 1.77 -15.30 -10.27
CA GLU A 65 2.20 -14.81 -11.58
C GLU A 65 3.68 -14.48 -11.60
N LYS A 66 4.28 -14.54 -12.79
CA LYS A 66 5.69 -14.18 -12.98
C LYS A 66 5.94 -12.78 -12.40
N GLY A 67 6.84 -12.70 -11.43
CA GLY A 67 7.24 -11.46 -10.78
C GLY A 67 6.41 -11.05 -9.56
N ASP A 68 5.35 -11.78 -9.15
CA ASP A 68 4.57 -11.45 -7.94
C ASP A 68 5.45 -11.31 -6.70
N TRP A 69 6.49 -12.13 -6.57
CA TRP A 69 7.42 -12.06 -5.45
C TRP A 69 8.17 -10.72 -5.36
N ILE A 70 8.43 -10.05 -6.51
CA ILE A 70 9.08 -8.73 -6.54
C ILE A 70 8.16 -7.69 -5.91
N PHE A 71 6.87 -7.71 -6.28
CA PHE A 71 5.88 -6.78 -5.73
C PHE A 71 5.59 -7.07 -4.26
N PHE A 72 5.56 -8.35 -3.88
CA PHE A 72 5.44 -8.73 -2.48
C PHE A 72 6.60 -8.17 -1.65
N LEU A 73 7.84 -8.41 -2.07
CA LEU A 73 9.03 -7.88 -1.39
C LEU A 73 9.08 -6.35 -1.39
N LEU A 74 8.64 -5.70 -2.47
CA LEU A 74 8.52 -4.25 -2.52
C LEU A 74 7.51 -3.74 -1.48
N GLY A 75 6.42 -4.46 -1.25
CA GLY A 75 5.46 -4.15 -0.19
C GLY A 75 6.05 -4.36 1.21
N VAL A 76 6.72 -5.47 1.44
CA VAL A 76 7.40 -5.78 2.70
C VAL A 76 8.44 -4.70 3.06
N ILE A 77 9.30 -4.34 2.10
CA ILE A 77 10.40 -3.38 2.32
C ILE A 77 9.89 -1.94 2.26
N GLY A 78 9.12 -1.59 1.22
CA GLY A 78 8.65 -0.23 1.00
C GLY A 78 7.51 0.16 1.96
N GLY A 79 6.45 -0.63 2.02
CA GLY A 79 5.31 -0.39 2.91
C GLY A 79 5.68 -0.61 4.37
N GLY A 80 6.24 -1.78 4.69
CA GLY A 80 6.68 -2.10 6.04
C GLY A 80 7.79 -1.17 6.55
N GLY A 81 8.77 -0.86 5.70
CA GLY A 81 9.83 0.09 6.06
C GLY A 81 9.31 1.51 6.28
N ASN A 82 8.32 1.94 5.49
CA ASN A 82 7.64 3.22 5.68
C ASN A 82 6.91 3.31 7.02
N ASP A 83 6.23 2.24 7.43
CA ASP A 83 5.58 2.15 8.73
C ASP A 83 6.60 2.16 9.87
N LEU A 84 7.65 1.36 9.75
CA LEU A 84 8.73 1.31 10.74
C LEU A 84 9.35 2.70 10.97
N LEU A 85 9.66 3.43 9.91
CA LEU A 85 10.18 4.79 10.01
C LEU A 85 9.17 5.75 10.67
N SER A 86 7.88 5.61 10.38
CA SER A 86 6.84 6.43 11.01
C SER A 86 6.75 6.18 12.51
N MET A 87 6.87 4.93 12.95
CA MET A 87 6.84 4.58 14.37
C MET A 87 8.10 5.00 15.11
N ILE A 88 9.28 4.83 14.51
CA ILE A 88 10.54 5.33 15.09
C ILE A 88 10.46 6.85 15.34
N ASN A 89 9.77 7.57 14.47
CA ASN A 89 9.55 9.02 14.61
C ASN A 89 8.29 9.38 15.41
N GLY A 90 7.58 8.41 16.01
CA GLY A 90 6.46 8.65 16.90
C GLY A 90 5.16 9.08 16.24
N VAL A 91 5.02 8.97 14.92
CA VAL A 91 3.83 9.45 14.17
C VAL A 91 2.57 8.65 14.55
N TYR A 92 2.71 7.37 14.81
CA TYR A 92 1.68 6.47 15.34
C TYR A 92 2.32 5.24 15.97
N ASN A 93 1.53 4.44 16.69
CA ASN A 93 1.99 3.22 17.33
C ASN A 93 1.03 2.07 17.07
N TYR A 94 1.55 0.87 16.83
CA TYR A 94 0.78 -0.35 16.89
C TYR A 94 0.49 -0.73 18.35
N THR A 95 -0.69 -1.24 18.58
CA THR A 95 -1.10 -1.72 19.92
C THR A 95 -0.66 -3.16 20.16
N SER A 96 -0.46 -3.93 19.10
CA SER A 96 -0.08 -5.34 19.16
C SER A 96 1.31 -5.54 19.76
N ILE A 97 1.45 -6.55 20.63
CA ILE A 97 2.75 -6.96 21.19
C ILE A 97 3.61 -7.54 20.08
N THR A 98 4.85 -7.07 19.94
CA THR A 98 5.77 -7.53 18.90
C THR A 98 6.52 -8.78 19.34
N ILE A 99 6.82 -9.67 18.35
CA ILE A 99 7.52 -10.94 18.59
C ILE A 99 9.01 -10.82 18.25
N ILE A 100 9.34 -9.94 17.30
CA ILE A 100 10.70 -9.81 16.79
C ILE A 100 11.46 -8.80 17.64
N PRO A 101 12.57 -9.20 18.31
CA PRO A 101 13.33 -8.30 19.19
C PRO A 101 13.84 -7.03 18.50
N LEU A 102 14.28 -7.13 17.23
CA LEU A 102 14.72 -5.98 16.41
C LEU A 102 13.60 -4.97 16.15
N LEU A 103 12.34 -5.41 16.19
CA LEU A 103 11.15 -4.58 16.00
C LEU A 103 10.41 -4.39 17.32
N SER A 104 11.03 -4.73 18.45
CA SER A 104 10.43 -4.72 19.79
C SER A 104 9.78 -3.36 20.08
N GLY A 105 8.50 -3.41 20.38
CA GLY A 105 7.68 -2.22 20.65
C GLY A 105 7.31 -1.40 19.43
N LEU A 106 7.76 -1.78 18.22
CA LEU A 106 7.50 -1.02 17.01
C LEU A 106 6.46 -1.69 16.10
N MET A 107 6.82 -2.72 15.35
CA MET A 107 5.93 -3.26 14.32
C MET A 107 5.73 -4.77 14.44
N PRO A 108 4.48 -5.27 14.42
CA PRO A 108 4.20 -6.70 14.45
C PRO A 108 4.52 -7.37 13.10
N LEU A 109 4.98 -8.64 13.14
CA LEU A 109 5.36 -9.41 11.93
C LEU A 109 4.22 -9.51 10.91
N TRP A 110 2.98 -9.70 11.38
CA TRP A 110 1.82 -9.83 10.51
C TRP A 110 1.61 -8.59 9.63
N MET A 111 1.98 -7.39 10.11
CA MET A 111 1.83 -6.16 9.33
C MET A 111 2.81 -6.10 8.15
N ILE A 112 4.01 -6.61 8.32
CA ILE A 112 5.00 -6.72 7.23
C ILE A 112 4.45 -7.61 6.11
N ILE A 113 3.89 -8.77 6.46
CA ILE A 113 3.27 -9.69 5.51
C ILE A 113 2.05 -9.04 4.84
N PHE A 114 1.26 -8.30 5.61
CA PHE A 114 0.09 -7.60 5.13
C PHE A 114 0.44 -6.54 4.08
N TRP A 115 1.50 -5.77 4.27
CA TRP A 115 2.01 -4.83 3.27
C TRP A 115 2.39 -5.54 1.97
N GLY A 116 3.01 -6.71 2.05
CA GLY A 116 3.27 -7.54 0.88
C GLY A 116 1.99 -7.89 0.11
N GLN A 117 0.93 -8.29 0.82
CA GLN A 117 -0.37 -8.61 0.22
C GLN A 117 -1.05 -7.38 -0.39
N ILE A 118 -0.98 -6.22 0.26
CA ILE A 118 -1.51 -4.95 -0.28
C ILE A 118 -0.84 -4.62 -1.63
N PHE A 119 0.47 -4.79 -1.74
CA PHE A 119 1.18 -4.51 -2.99
C PHE A 119 0.82 -5.50 -4.10
N LEU A 120 0.58 -6.77 -3.78
CA LEU A 120 0.04 -7.73 -4.75
C LEU A 120 -1.35 -7.31 -5.25
N LEU A 121 -2.22 -6.82 -4.36
CA LEU A 121 -3.51 -6.26 -4.75
C LEU A 121 -3.35 -5.03 -5.66
N PHE A 122 -2.48 -4.08 -5.30
CA PHE A 122 -2.20 -2.92 -6.15
C PHE A 122 -1.69 -3.32 -7.53
N ARG A 123 -0.83 -4.33 -7.61
CA ARG A 123 -0.40 -4.89 -8.88
C ARG A 123 -1.58 -5.32 -9.75
N LYS A 124 -2.57 -6.02 -9.19
CA LYS A 124 -3.75 -6.47 -9.95
C LYS A 124 -4.63 -5.29 -10.35
N ILE A 125 -4.85 -4.32 -9.47
CA ILE A 125 -5.60 -3.09 -9.77
C ILE A 125 -4.92 -2.32 -10.92
N PHE A 126 -3.62 -2.08 -10.82
CA PHE A 126 -2.88 -1.31 -11.85
C PHE A 126 -2.81 -2.02 -13.19
N ASN A 127 -2.97 -3.34 -13.23
CA ASN A 127 -3.03 -4.12 -14.46
C ASN A 127 -4.43 -4.21 -15.10
N LEU A 128 -5.48 -3.66 -14.48
CA LEU A 128 -6.80 -3.55 -15.10
C LEU A 128 -6.76 -2.63 -16.33
N SER A 129 -7.57 -2.93 -17.33
CA SER A 129 -7.57 -2.22 -18.62
C SER A 129 -7.77 -0.70 -18.49
N TRP A 130 -8.58 -0.28 -17.54
CA TRP A 130 -8.88 1.13 -17.25
C TRP A 130 -7.83 1.83 -16.37
N CYS A 131 -7.03 1.06 -15.61
CA CYS A 131 -5.91 1.58 -14.84
C CYS A 131 -4.59 1.54 -15.61
N LYS A 132 -4.48 0.68 -16.64
CA LYS A 132 -3.28 0.63 -17.45
C LYS A 132 -3.01 2.01 -18.00
N GLY A 133 -1.92 2.60 -17.52
CA GLY A 133 -1.39 3.83 -18.10
C GLY A 133 -1.26 3.64 -19.60
N VAL A 134 -1.56 4.70 -20.32
CA VAL A 134 -1.22 4.83 -21.72
C VAL A 134 0.10 4.10 -21.95
N GLU A 135 0.07 3.16 -22.89
CA GLU A 135 1.25 2.52 -23.42
C GLU A 135 2.49 3.37 -23.14
N PHE A 136 3.51 2.78 -22.54
CA PHE A 136 4.85 3.29 -22.73
C PHE A 136 5.04 3.26 -24.25
N LYS A 137 4.61 4.34 -24.90
CA LYS A 137 4.55 4.39 -26.35
C LYS A 137 5.93 4.11 -26.88
N LYS A 138 5.95 3.26 -27.84
CA LYS A 138 6.97 2.88 -28.81
C LYS A 138 7.90 3.96 -29.36
N ASN A 139 7.79 5.19 -28.96
CA ASN A 139 8.71 6.26 -29.30
C ASN A 139 9.90 6.17 -28.36
N GLY A 140 10.79 5.23 -28.59
CA GLY A 140 12.11 4.98 -28.03
C GLY A 140 12.77 5.99 -27.09
N GLU A 141 12.15 7.09 -26.77
CA GLU A 141 12.64 8.18 -25.95
C GLU A 141 12.34 8.06 -24.45
N LEU A 142 11.40 7.20 -24.03
CA LEU A 142 10.96 7.20 -22.62
C LEU A 142 11.70 6.22 -21.71
N ILE A 143 12.56 5.34 -22.20
CA ILE A 143 13.23 4.32 -21.39
C ILE A 143 14.72 4.21 -21.68
N ASN A 144 15.40 5.33 -21.82
CA ASN A 144 16.87 5.32 -21.74
C ASN A 144 17.37 5.27 -20.30
N GLY A 145 16.49 5.11 -19.33
CA GLY A 145 16.88 4.94 -17.92
C GLY A 145 15.71 4.58 -17.04
N TRP A 146 15.95 3.72 -16.05
CA TRP A 146 15.03 3.44 -14.95
C TRP A 146 14.59 4.72 -14.23
N VAL A 147 15.38 5.75 -14.30
CA VAL A 147 15.24 7.00 -13.55
C VAL A 147 15.11 8.16 -14.52
N ASP A 148 13.97 8.84 -14.47
CA ASP A 148 13.72 10.09 -15.18
C ASP A 148 13.48 11.25 -14.19
N LYS A 149 13.36 12.47 -14.71
CA LYS A 149 13.15 13.69 -13.91
C LYS A 149 11.89 13.62 -13.04
N LYS A 150 10.83 12.96 -13.55
CA LYS A 150 9.57 12.81 -12.83
C LYS A 150 9.74 11.90 -11.61
N LEU A 151 10.37 10.73 -11.79
CA LEU A 151 10.62 9.80 -10.69
C LEU A 151 11.53 10.41 -9.62
N ILE A 152 12.61 11.11 -10.03
CA ILE A 152 13.48 11.82 -9.08
C ILE A 152 12.67 12.83 -8.27
N PHE A 153 11.83 13.63 -8.94
CA PHE A 153 10.98 14.61 -8.29
C PHE A 153 10.02 13.96 -7.29
N ASP A 154 9.36 12.87 -7.68
CA ASP A 154 8.42 12.15 -6.82
C ASP A 154 9.12 11.52 -5.61
N ILE A 155 10.32 10.98 -5.76
CA ILE A 155 11.16 10.50 -4.64
C ILE A 155 11.53 11.65 -3.70
N CYS A 156 12.01 12.77 -4.23
CA CYS A 156 12.35 13.94 -3.43
C CYS A 156 11.12 14.46 -2.66
N MET A 157 9.95 14.50 -3.32
CA MET A 157 8.70 14.91 -2.68
C MET A 157 8.31 13.98 -1.53
N ILE A 158 8.44 12.66 -1.70
CA ILE A 158 8.20 11.68 -0.62
C ILE A 158 9.11 11.96 0.58
N VAL A 159 10.40 12.15 0.34
CA VAL A 159 11.36 12.41 1.42
C VAL A 159 11.01 13.71 2.14
N ILE A 160 10.72 14.79 1.40
CA ILE A 160 10.33 16.09 1.97
C ILE A 160 9.06 15.95 2.81
N LEU A 161 8.00 15.33 2.27
CA LEU A 161 6.74 15.14 2.99
C LEU A 161 6.93 14.26 4.24
N ARG A 162 7.83 13.28 4.20
CA ARG A 162 8.19 12.48 5.38
C ARG A 162 8.89 13.31 6.44
N ILE A 163 9.86 14.13 6.08
CA ILE A 163 10.52 15.05 7.01
C ILE A 163 9.51 16.01 7.64
N ILE A 164 8.59 16.54 6.84
CA ILE A 164 7.53 17.43 7.32
C ILE A 164 6.68 16.72 8.38
N ILE A 165 6.15 15.51 8.08
CA ILE A 165 5.27 14.84 9.03
C ILE A 165 6.00 14.46 10.31
N TYR A 166 7.25 14.02 10.25
CA TYR A 166 8.04 13.69 11.44
C TYR A 166 8.24 14.88 12.40
N ASN A 167 8.15 16.11 11.89
CA ASN A 167 8.29 17.33 12.68
C ASN A 167 6.95 18.02 12.99
N THR A 168 5.84 17.61 12.40
CA THR A 168 4.57 18.34 12.51
C THR A 168 3.37 17.48 12.93
N TYR A 169 3.52 16.14 13.05
CA TYR A 169 2.40 15.24 13.35
C TYR A 169 1.70 15.54 14.68
N SER A 170 2.41 16.12 15.64
CA SER A 170 1.90 16.48 16.96
C SER A 170 1.25 17.88 17.02
N LEU A 171 1.36 18.67 15.94
CA LEU A 171 0.71 19.97 15.82
C LEU A 171 -0.78 19.80 15.48
N ASP A 172 -1.51 20.92 15.44
CA ASP A 172 -2.91 20.90 15.03
C ASP A 172 -3.10 20.15 13.70
N PHE A 173 -4.13 19.33 13.59
CA PHE A 173 -4.37 18.37 12.50
C PHE A 173 -4.32 18.98 11.09
N TRP A 174 -4.65 20.27 10.95
CA TRP A 174 -4.67 20.97 9.67
C TRP A 174 -3.26 21.42 9.22
N ILE A 175 -2.30 21.60 10.14
CA ILE A 175 -0.95 22.08 9.81
C ILE A 175 -0.20 21.07 8.91
N PRO A 176 0.00 19.80 9.31
CA PRO A 176 0.63 18.84 8.44
C PRO A 176 -0.19 18.61 7.15
N ALA A 177 -1.53 18.63 7.23
CA ALA A 177 -2.38 18.48 6.06
C ALA A 177 -2.19 19.60 5.03
N LEU A 178 -2.01 20.84 5.49
CA LEU A 178 -1.73 21.98 4.61
C LEU A 178 -0.40 21.81 3.86
N PHE A 179 0.66 21.41 4.53
CA PHE A 179 1.95 21.13 3.88
C PHE A 179 1.85 20.02 2.86
N PHE A 180 1.11 18.95 3.17
CA PHE A 180 0.86 17.84 2.23
C PHE A 180 0.05 18.32 1.02
N ALA A 181 -1.01 19.11 1.22
CA ALA A 181 -1.82 19.66 0.15
C ALA A 181 -1.00 20.57 -0.78
N ILE A 182 -0.15 21.44 -0.21
CA ILE A 182 0.77 22.28 -0.98
C ILE A 182 1.74 21.41 -1.79
N GLY A 183 2.37 20.40 -1.18
CA GLY A 183 3.29 19.49 -1.86
C GLY A 183 2.65 18.77 -3.04
N VAL A 184 1.46 18.19 -2.84
CA VAL A 184 0.69 17.53 -3.89
C VAL A 184 0.25 18.52 -4.97
N GLY A 185 -0.16 19.74 -4.58
CA GLY A 185 -0.49 20.82 -5.52
C GLY A 185 0.70 21.20 -6.41
N ILE A 186 1.88 21.40 -5.84
CA ILE A 186 3.13 21.65 -6.58
C ILE A 186 3.40 20.50 -7.56
N ARG A 187 3.27 19.26 -7.09
CA ARG A 187 3.45 18.07 -7.93
C ARG A 187 2.50 18.08 -9.15
N PHE A 188 1.23 18.43 -8.94
CA PHE A 188 0.23 18.45 -10.01
C PHE A 188 0.44 19.60 -11.01
N VAL A 189 1.01 20.72 -10.56
CA VAL A 189 1.37 21.85 -11.44
C VAL A 189 2.57 21.49 -12.33
N ILE A 190 3.61 20.87 -11.75
CA ILE A 190 4.83 20.50 -12.49
C ILE A 190 4.62 19.28 -13.39
N PHE A 191 3.92 18.28 -12.89
CA PHE A 191 3.61 17.04 -13.60
C PHE A 191 2.11 16.71 -13.44
N PRO A 192 1.24 17.22 -14.32
CA PRO A 192 -0.20 17.00 -14.23
C PRO A 192 -0.57 15.52 -14.17
N PRO A 193 -1.55 15.15 -13.34
CA PRO A 193 -1.97 13.76 -13.22
C PRO A 193 -2.59 13.26 -14.53
N LYS A 194 -2.29 12.04 -14.90
CA LYS A 194 -2.85 11.39 -16.08
C LYS A 194 -4.25 10.87 -15.76
N ARG A 195 -5.06 10.63 -16.81
CA ARG A 195 -6.44 10.13 -16.67
C ARG A 195 -6.55 8.86 -15.80
N ASN A 196 -5.63 7.93 -15.97
CA ASN A 196 -5.58 6.69 -15.17
C ASN A 196 -5.19 6.93 -13.71
N GLU A 197 -4.35 7.91 -13.42
CA GLU A 197 -4.01 8.34 -12.05
C GLU A 197 -5.24 8.95 -11.38
N ILE A 198 -6.01 9.77 -12.09
CA ILE A 198 -7.27 10.36 -11.59
C ILE A 198 -8.28 9.27 -11.24
N PHE A 199 -8.43 8.23 -12.06
CA PHE A 199 -9.32 7.10 -11.74
C PHE A 199 -8.94 6.41 -10.44
N ILE A 200 -7.64 6.22 -10.18
CA ILE A 200 -7.17 5.60 -8.94
C ILE A 200 -7.44 6.52 -7.75
N ILE A 201 -7.27 7.83 -7.91
CA ILE A 201 -7.61 8.83 -6.87
C ILE A 201 -9.09 8.73 -6.45
N VAL A 202 -9.99 8.51 -7.41
CA VAL A 202 -11.43 8.37 -7.12
C VAL A 202 -11.75 7.09 -6.33
N ILE A 203 -10.95 6.02 -6.50
CA ILE A 203 -11.16 4.74 -5.81
C ILE A 203 -10.53 4.75 -4.40
N LEU A 204 -9.55 5.61 -4.15
CA LEU A 204 -8.84 5.70 -2.88
C LEU A 204 -9.67 5.91 -1.60
N PRO A 205 -10.89 6.51 -1.63
CA PRO A 205 -11.72 6.56 -0.43
C PRO A 205 -11.93 5.20 0.24
N TYR A 206 -11.88 4.11 -0.51
CA TYR A 206 -11.92 2.76 0.06
C TYR A 206 -10.66 2.41 0.88
N ALA A 207 -9.50 2.93 0.51
CA ALA A 207 -8.27 2.77 1.29
C ALA A 207 -8.35 3.51 2.63
N PHE A 208 -8.99 4.69 2.67
CA PHE A 208 -9.22 5.42 3.93
C PHE A 208 -10.17 4.69 4.87
N LEU A 209 -11.22 4.07 4.32
CA LEU A 209 -12.11 3.23 5.10
C LEU A 209 -11.35 2.05 5.71
N PHE A 210 -10.43 1.47 4.97
CA PHE A 210 -9.58 0.39 5.45
C PHE A 210 -8.70 0.84 6.62
N GLU A 211 -8.01 1.97 6.50
CA GLU A 211 -7.23 2.57 7.59
C GLU A 211 -8.09 2.86 8.83
N ALA A 212 -9.27 3.46 8.63
CA ALA A 212 -10.20 3.73 9.72
C ALA A 212 -10.66 2.43 10.41
N LEU A 213 -10.94 1.36 9.66
CA LEU A 213 -11.30 0.05 10.22
C LEU A 213 -10.18 -0.53 11.08
N MET A 214 -8.91 -0.38 10.68
CA MET A 214 -7.77 -0.86 11.48
C MET A 214 -7.67 -0.13 12.82
N VAL A 215 -7.98 1.18 12.85
CA VAL A 215 -8.05 1.95 14.11
C VAL A 215 -9.25 1.48 14.95
N VAL A 216 -10.43 1.27 14.34
CA VAL A 216 -11.62 0.74 15.03
C VAL A 216 -11.36 -0.63 15.63
N PHE A 217 -10.59 -1.48 14.96
CA PHE A 217 -10.15 -2.79 15.48
C PHE A 217 -9.06 -2.67 16.57
N GLY A 218 -8.66 -1.44 16.92
CA GLY A 218 -7.69 -1.20 17.97
C GLY A 218 -6.27 -1.62 17.66
N LEU A 219 -5.90 -1.69 16.36
CA LEU A 219 -4.57 -2.15 15.92
C LEU A 219 -3.50 -1.09 16.04
N TYR A 220 -3.86 0.17 15.86
CA TYR A 220 -2.97 1.31 16.03
C TYR A 220 -3.71 2.60 16.36
N ILE A 221 -2.96 3.56 16.87
CA ILE A 221 -3.47 4.85 17.35
C ILE A 221 -2.66 5.96 16.66
N TYR A 222 -3.36 6.90 16.02
CA TYR A 222 -2.78 8.10 15.43
C TYR A 222 -2.82 9.28 16.41
N PHE A 223 -1.86 10.19 16.25
CA PHE A 223 -1.96 11.52 16.85
C PHE A 223 -2.91 12.42 16.04
N ASN A 224 -3.70 13.22 16.74
CA ASN A 224 -4.64 14.20 16.16
C ASN A 224 -5.49 13.66 15.00
N PRO A 225 -6.22 12.55 15.20
CA PRO A 225 -7.09 12.00 14.17
C PRO A 225 -8.31 12.89 13.95
N LEU A 226 -8.86 12.88 12.74
CA LEU A 226 -10.18 13.47 12.49
C LEU A 226 -11.26 12.68 13.26
N PRO A 227 -12.16 13.33 14.00
CA PRO A 227 -13.15 12.64 14.84
C PRO A 227 -14.04 11.66 14.05
N ILE A 228 -14.35 11.97 12.79
CA ILE A 228 -15.24 11.15 11.95
C ILE A 228 -14.48 9.96 11.32
N LEU A 229 -13.22 10.18 10.89
CA LEU A 229 -12.46 9.18 10.15
C LEU A 229 -11.49 8.38 11.02
N LEU A 230 -11.24 8.82 12.26
CA LEU A 230 -10.27 8.25 13.21
C LEU A 230 -8.82 8.21 12.70
N ILE A 231 -8.56 8.83 11.55
CA ILE A 231 -7.25 8.94 10.91
C ILE A 231 -6.90 10.41 10.67
N PRO A 232 -5.60 10.78 10.61
CA PRO A 232 -5.19 12.15 10.37
C PRO A 232 -5.50 12.62 8.95
N LEU A 233 -5.86 13.89 8.78
CA LEU A 233 -6.16 14.47 7.46
C LEU A 233 -4.96 14.40 6.49
N TRP A 234 -3.73 14.61 6.99
CA TRP A 234 -2.53 14.49 6.16
C TRP A 234 -2.35 13.08 5.56
N LEU A 235 -2.79 12.05 6.26
CA LEU A 235 -2.72 10.66 5.78
C LEU A 235 -3.64 10.44 4.56
N CYS A 236 -4.82 11.06 4.55
CA CYS A 236 -5.70 11.03 3.40
C CYS A 236 -5.02 11.63 2.15
N ILE A 237 -4.35 12.78 2.32
CA ILE A 237 -3.62 13.45 1.23
C ILE A 237 -2.39 12.63 0.82
N TRP A 238 -1.69 12.03 1.79
CA TRP A 238 -0.56 11.14 1.53
C TRP A 238 -0.95 9.96 0.65
N TRP A 239 -2.08 9.32 0.91
CA TRP A 239 -2.57 8.21 0.09
C TRP A 239 -2.90 8.63 -1.34
N ILE A 240 -3.43 9.85 -1.55
CA ILE A 240 -3.68 10.41 -2.88
C ILE A 240 -2.37 10.55 -3.68
N PHE A 241 -1.28 10.93 -3.04
CA PHE A 241 0.02 11.04 -3.71
C PHE A 241 0.70 9.68 -3.84
N LEU A 242 0.80 8.92 -2.76
CA LEU A 242 1.59 7.70 -2.69
C LEU A 242 1.11 6.65 -3.70
N VAL A 243 -0.17 6.30 -3.67
CA VAL A 243 -0.67 5.14 -4.42
C VAL A 243 -0.86 5.43 -5.91
N PRO A 244 -1.69 6.41 -6.34
CA PRO A 244 -1.98 6.58 -7.75
C PRO A 244 -0.82 7.17 -8.54
N ILE A 245 0.07 7.89 -7.90
CA ILE A 245 1.13 8.65 -8.58
C ILE A 245 2.46 7.90 -8.44
N PHE A 246 2.97 7.75 -7.23
CA PHE A 246 4.29 7.19 -7.03
C PHE A 246 4.32 5.67 -7.18
N LEU A 247 3.48 4.93 -6.45
CA LEU A 247 3.49 3.47 -6.53
C LEU A 247 3.12 2.98 -7.92
N LYS A 248 2.11 3.61 -8.56
CA LYS A 248 1.75 3.25 -9.92
C LYS A 248 2.91 3.43 -10.89
N GLU A 249 3.66 4.51 -10.79
CA GLU A 249 4.83 4.75 -11.65
C GLU A 249 5.92 3.69 -11.45
N ILE A 250 6.21 3.32 -10.19
CA ILE A 250 7.17 2.25 -9.87
C ILE A 250 6.69 0.91 -10.44
N PHE A 251 5.41 0.57 -10.23
CA PHE A 251 4.82 -0.69 -10.70
C PHE A 251 4.84 -0.80 -12.23
N ASP A 252 4.49 0.27 -12.94
CA ASP A 252 4.49 0.29 -14.41
C ASP A 252 5.91 0.05 -14.96
N ARG A 253 6.95 0.61 -14.32
CA ARG A 253 8.36 0.39 -14.69
C ARG A 253 8.80 -1.06 -14.47
N ILE A 254 8.47 -1.64 -13.32
CA ILE A 254 8.78 -3.05 -13.02
C ILE A 254 8.07 -3.97 -14.03
N GLU A 255 6.77 -3.76 -14.26
CA GLU A 255 5.99 -4.55 -15.22
C GLU A 255 6.57 -4.48 -16.66
N TYR A 256 7.03 -3.31 -17.07
CA TYR A 256 7.68 -3.15 -18.37
C TYR A 256 8.93 -4.05 -18.48
N HIS A 257 9.81 -3.99 -17.49
CA HIS A 257 11.04 -4.82 -17.51
C HIS A 257 10.78 -6.32 -17.41
N LEU A 258 9.74 -6.73 -16.67
CA LEU A 258 9.33 -8.13 -16.61
C LEU A 258 8.86 -8.66 -17.96
N LYS A 259 8.20 -7.81 -18.77
CA LYS A 259 7.73 -8.17 -20.12
C LYS A 259 8.86 -8.20 -21.15
N GLU A 260 9.81 -7.28 -21.09
CA GLU A 260 10.97 -7.29 -21.99
C GLU A 260 11.84 -8.52 -21.80
N LYS A 261 12.19 -8.86 -20.54
CA LYS A 261 12.96 -10.09 -20.24
C LYS A 261 12.21 -11.39 -20.56
N GLY A 262 10.92 -11.35 -20.84
CA GLY A 262 10.15 -12.52 -21.25
C GLY A 262 10.08 -12.71 -22.76
N LYS A 263 10.61 -11.76 -23.54
CA LYS A 263 10.68 -11.81 -25.02
C LYS A 263 12.06 -12.21 -25.55
N SER A 264 13.08 -12.21 -24.70
CA SER A 264 14.42 -12.73 -24.94
C SER A 264 14.51 -14.19 -24.48
#